data_ecf7509526824519fb78a70f2d0ce723
#
_entry.id   ecf7509526824519fb78a70f2d0ce723
#
_cell.length_a   1.000
_cell.length_b   1.000
_cell.length_c   1.000
_cell.angle_alpha   90.00
_cell.angle_beta   90.00
_cell.angle_gamma   90.00
#
_symmetry.space_group_name_H-M   'P 1'
#
loop_
_entity.id
_entity.type
_entity.pdbx_description
1 polymer ?
#
loop_
_entity_poly.entity_id
_entity_poly.type
_entity_poly.pdbx_seq_one_letter_code
_entity_poly.pdbx_strand_id
1 'polypeptide(L)'
;YVDGVKYSEDNRKIIYLTPGHPLKFDSNTWIYKKMPTISQWTEDLKEQQEYHLKQGSNHLSFYFPENEVLSKQWLDIIRQQGFELGILELYAIEANELRQLPQNNQVIIQQVTKQNIDDYVYIHNYFALPFGEQYAKESAKQIKECFLSDGKNRLIAYLGKKPVGIVDLIITSHTLEIDGLGVMEQYRHNAIGSSIQSHVGKLAKTKPVILVADGEDTAKDMYIKQGYTYLGFKIGRA
;
A
#
# COMPACT_ATOMS: atom_id res chain seq x y z
N TYR A 1 -6.05 4.26 1.02
CA TYR A 1 -6.29 4.24 -0.43
C TYR A 1 -6.36 2.81 -0.93
N VAL A 2 -7.28 2.53 -1.84
CA VAL A 2 -7.36 1.24 -2.56
C VAL A 2 -7.12 1.52 -4.05
N ASP A 3 -6.06 0.95 -4.59
CA ASP A 3 -5.70 1.06 -5.99
C ASP A 3 -6.50 0.04 -6.83
N GLY A 4 -7.79 0.28 -6.96
CA GLY A 4 -8.72 -0.62 -7.63
C GLY A 4 -9.97 0.09 -8.14
N VAL A 5 -10.71 -0.59 -9.00
CA VAL A 5 -12.00 -0.10 -9.53
C VAL A 5 -13.11 -0.44 -8.54
N LYS A 6 -13.74 0.57 -7.98
CA LYS A 6 -14.93 0.37 -7.13
C LYS A 6 -16.10 -0.15 -8.00
N TYR A 7 -16.45 -1.41 -7.80
CA TYR A 7 -17.53 -2.07 -8.52
C TYR A 7 -18.90 -1.74 -7.93
N SER A 8 -19.03 -1.83 -6.61
CA SER A 8 -20.25 -1.48 -5.89
C SER A 8 -19.98 -1.07 -4.44
N GLU A 9 -20.96 -0.42 -3.85
CA GLU A 9 -20.92 -0.02 -2.44
C GLU A 9 -22.34 -0.01 -1.89
N ASP A 10 -22.53 -0.62 -0.72
CA ASP A 10 -23.78 -0.59 0.03
C ASP A 10 -23.54 -0.15 1.50
N ASN A 11 -24.52 -0.39 2.39
CA ASN A 11 -24.41 -0.06 3.81
C ASN A 11 -23.56 -1.07 4.62
N ARG A 12 -23.16 -2.20 4.03
CA ARG A 12 -22.38 -3.27 4.67
C ARG A 12 -20.94 -3.29 4.17
N LYS A 13 -20.73 -3.17 2.86
CA LYS A 13 -19.43 -3.42 2.23
C LYS A 13 -19.18 -2.54 0.99
N ILE A 14 -17.91 -2.42 0.65
CA ILE A 14 -17.44 -1.87 -0.63
C ILE A 14 -16.77 -3.02 -1.38
N ILE A 15 -17.09 -3.18 -2.66
CA ILE A 15 -16.53 -4.20 -3.53
C ILE A 15 -15.60 -3.52 -4.54
N TYR A 16 -14.36 -3.95 -4.58
CA TYR A 16 -13.39 -3.59 -5.60
C TYR A 16 -13.16 -4.78 -6.51
N LEU A 17 -13.30 -4.57 -7.82
CA LEU A 17 -13.02 -5.55 -8.89
C LEU A 17 -12.28 -4.83 -10.00
N THR A 18 -11.09 -5.33 -10.33
CA THR A 18 -10.20 -4.71 -11.32
C THR A 18 -9.78 -5.75 -12.35
N PRO A 19 -10.63 -6.04 -13.36
CA PRO A 19 -10.39 -7.11 -14.35
C PRO A 19 -9.08 -6.93 -15.15
N GLY A 20 -8.61 -5.68 -15.30
CA GLY A 20 -7.32 -5.40 -15.93
C GLY A 20 -6.10 -5.86 -15.11
N HIS A 21 -6.28 -6.16 -13.82
CA HIS A 21 -5.21 -6.58 -12.90
C HIS A 21 -5.68 -7.69 -11.96
N PRO A 22 -6.06 -8.87 -12.51
CA PRO A 22 -6.69 -9.95 -11.74
C PRO A 22 -5.78 -10.56 -10.68
N LEU A 23 -4.45 -10.43 -10.81
CA LEU A 23 -3.46 -10.95 -9.84
C LEU A 23 -3.17 -9.99 -8.68
N LYS A 24 -3.66 -8.76 -8.73
CA LYS A 24 -3.42 -7.77 -7.68
C LYS A 24 -4.49 -7.88 -6.59
N PHE A 25 -4.15 -8.47 -5.45
CA PHE A 25 -5.08 -8.77 -4.35
C PHE A 25 -5.76 -7.52 -3.80
N ASP A 26 -5.00 -6.48 -3.50
CA ASP A 26 -5.55 -5.23 -2.92
C ASP A 26 -6.48 -4.45 -3.86
N SER A 27 -6.37 -4.70 -5.18
CA SER A 27 -7.27 -4.12 -6.19
C SER A 27 -8.56 -4.92 -6.40
N ASN A 28 -8.62 -6.15 -5.85
CA ASN A 28 -9.70 -7.11 -5.98
C ASN A 28 -10.09 -7.60 -4.58
N THR A 29 -10.66 -6.70 -3.79
CA THR A 29 -10.94 -6.95 -2.37
C THR A 29 -12.32 -6.43 -1.98
N TRP A 30 -12.91 -7.02 -0.95
CA TRP A 30 -14.13 -6.55 -0.34
C TRP A 30 -13.84 -5.96 1.03
N ILE A 31 -14.32 -4.76 1.29
CA ILE A 31 -14.09 -4.03 2.53
C ILE A 31 -15.41 -3.92 3.27
N TYR A 32 -15.48 -4.56 4.43
CA TYR A 32 -16.64 -4.47 5.30
C TYR A 32 -16.65 -3.15 6.07
N LYS A 33 -17.82 -2.48 6.07
CA LYS A 33 -18.09 -1.30 6.90
C LYS A 33 -18.63 -1.69 8.29
N LYS A 34 -19.21 -2.91 8.38
CA LYS A 34 -19.76 -3.52 9.59
C LYS A 34 -19.42 -4.99 9.58
N MET A 35 -19.19 -5.57 10.77
CA MET A 35 -18.98 -7.01 10.87
C MET A 35 -20.14 -7.77 10.23
N PRO A 36 -19.87 -8.67 9.28
CA PRO A 36 -20.91 -9.55 8.76
C PRO A 36 -21.32 -10.58 9.81
N THR A 37 -22.51 -11.15 9.69
CA THR A 37 -22.82 -12.40 10.37
C THR A 37 -22.09 -13.56 9.69
N ILE A 38 -21.97 -14.71 10.35
CA ILE A 38 -21.32 -15.90 9.77
C ILE A 38 -22.05 -16.37 8.50
N SER A 39 -23.38 -16.27 8.47
CA SER A 39 -24.17 -16.59 7.27
C SER A 39 -23.84 -15.65 6.12
N GLN A 40 -23.83 -14.34 6.39
CA GLN A 40 -23.46 -13.34 5.39
C GLN A 40 -22.03 -13.54 4.87
N TRP A 41 -21.08 -13.85 5.77
CA TRP A 41 -19.71 -14.18 5.39
C TRP A 41 -19.64 -15.37 4.43
N THR A 42 -20.38 -16.44 4.73
CA THR A 42 -20.43 -17.65 3.90
C THR A 42 -21.01 -17.38 2.52
N GLU A 43 -22.03 -16.53 2.44
CA GLU A 43 -22.63 -16.09 1.17
C GLU A 43 -21.66 -15.18 0.40
N ASP A 44 -21.05 -14.23 1.07
CA ASP A 44 -20.10 -13.27 0.50
C ASP A 44 -18.85 -13.97 -0.07
N LEU A 45 -18.37 -15.06 0.57
CA LEU A 45 -17.28 -15.89 0.04
C LEU A 45 -17.63 -16.50 -1.33
N LYS A 46 -18.82 -17.07 -1.45
CA LYS A 46 -19.27 -17.69 -2.71
C LYS A 46 -19.44 -16.63 -3.79
N GLU A 47 -20.06 -15.51 -3.46
CA GLU A 47 -20.27 -14.40 -4.39
C GLU A 47 -18.94 -13.81 -4.87
N GLN A 48 -17.96 -13.59 -3.98
CA GLN A 48 -16.65 -13.11 -4.38
C GLN A 48 -15.95 -14.11 -5.28
N GLN A 49 -16.02 -15.40 -4.96
CA GLN A 49 -15.42 -16.47 -5.78
C GLN A 49 -15.99 -16.45 -7.22
N GLU A 50 -17.30 -16.29 -7.38
CA GLU A 50 -17.93 -16.19 -8.70
C GLU A 50 -17.45 -14.96 -9.49
N TYR A 51 -17.36 -13.79 -8.85
CA TYR A 51 -16.86 -12.57 -9.50
C TYR A 51 -15.39 -12.73 -9.89
N HIS A 52 -14.57 -13.25 -9.00
CA HIS A 52 -13.14 -13.41 -9.21
C HIS A 52 -12.84 -14.42 -10.33
N LEU A 53 -13.53 -15.56 -10.38
CA LEU A 53 -13.38 -16.53 -11.46
C LEU A 53 -13.75 -15.92 -12.82
N LYS A 54 -14.82 -15.11 -12.90
CA LYS A 54 -15.24 -14.46 -14.15
C LYS A 54 -14.20 -13.49 -14.70
N GLN A 55 -13.38 -12.87 -13.84
CA GLN A 55 -12.30 -11.96 -14.27
C GLN A 55 -10.92 -12.62 -14.35
N GLY A 56 -10.81 -13.92 -14.04
CA GLY A 56 -9.55 -14.66 -14.06
C GLY A 56 -8.70 -14.52 -12.79
N SER A 57 -9.26 -14.06 -11.68
CA SER A 57 -8.64 -14.09 -10.36
C SER A 57 -8.87 -15.44 -9.69
N ASN A 58 -7.89 -15.94 -8.95
CA ASN A 58 -7.95 -17.22 -8.23
C ASN A 58 -7.79 -17.08 -6.71
N HIS A 59 -7.91 -15.88 -6.18
CA HIS A 59 -7.81 -15.56 -4.77
C HIS A 59 -9.13 -14.95 -4.26
N LEU A 60 -9.30 -14.92 -2.93
CA LEU A 60 -10.34 -14.16 -2.24
C LEU A 60 -9.65 -13.19 -1.28
N SER A 61 -10.18 -11.97 -1.15
CA SER A 61 -9.56 -10.94 -0.31
C SER A 61 -10.63 -10.11 0.40
N PHE A 62 -10.49 -9.97 1.71
CA PHE A 62 -11.42 -9.22 2.56
C PHE A 62 -10.68 -8.37 3.57
N TYR A 63 -11.27 -7.21 3.90
CA TYR A 63 -10.91 -6.40 5.05
C TYR A 63 -12.11 -6.22 5.96
N PHE A 64 -11.91 -6.49 7.25
CA PHE A 64 -12.89 -6.24 8.29
C PHE A 64 -12.93 -4.75 8.67
N PRO A 65 -13.97 -4.29 9.41
CA PRO A 65 -14.08 -2.89 9.81
C PRO A 65 -12.85 -2.40 10.58
N GLU A 66 -12.61 -1.11 10.52
CA GLU A 66 -11.50 -0.47 11.22
C GLU A 66 -11.63 -0.65 12.74
N ASN A 67 -10.50 -0.97 13.39
CA ASN A 67 -10.38 -1.17 14.85
C ASN A 67 -11.29 -2.28 15.41
N GLU A 68 -11.75 -3.19 14.56
CA GLU A 68 -12.54 -4.34 14.99
C GLU A 68 -11.63 -5.50 15.40
N VAL A 69 -11.76 -5.96 16.64
CA VAL A 69 -11.03 -7.11 17.15
C VAL A 69 -11.85 -8.38 16.90
N LEU A 70 -11.31 -9.29 16.10
CA LEU A 70 -12.01 -10.52 15.78
C LEU A 70 -12.12 -11.43 17.01
N SER A 71 -13.33 -11.96 17.28
CA SER A 71 -13.55 -12.95 18.33
C SER A 71 -12.85 -14.28 18.01
N LYS A 72 -12.62 -15.12 19.03
CA LYS A 72 -12.06 -16.47 18.82
C LYS A 72 -12.85 -17.26 17.78
N GLN A 73 -14.17 -17.18 17.82
CA GLN A 73 -15.04 -17.86 16.86
C GLN A 73 -14.75 -17.43 15.42
N TRP A 74 -14.58 -16.13 15.18
CA TRP A 74 -14.20 -15.60 13.87
C TRP A 74 -12.83 -16.06 13.42
N LEU A 75 -11.84 -16.02 14.31
CA LEU A 75 -10.48 -16.49 14.00
C LEU A 75 -10.47 -17.98 13.62
N ASP A 76 -11.24 -18.80 14.32
CA ASP A 76 -11.35 -20.24 14.04
C ASP A 76 -12.03 -20.48 12.68
N ILE A 77 -13.10 -19.76 12.36
CA ILE A 77 -13.80 -19.88 11.05
C ILE A 77 -12.86 -19.47 9.90
N ILE A 78 -12.18 -18.34 10.01
CA ILE A 78 -11.29 -17.83 8.96
C ILE A 78 -10.14 -18.81 8.70
N ARG A 79 -9.53 -19.35 9.76
CA ARG A 79 -8.47 -20.35 9.64
C ARG A 79 -8.95 -21.66 9.01
N GLN A 80 -10.13 -22.14 9.39
CA GLN A 80 -10.73 -23.35 8.80
C GLN A 80 -10.98 -23.21 7.30
N GLN A 81 -11.18 -21.99 6.83
CA GLN A 81 -11.38 -21.68 5.41
C GLN A 81 -10.07 -21.44 4.65
N GLY A 82 -8.93 -21.55 5.33
CA GLY A 82 -7.60 -21.43 4.71
C GLY A 82 -7.13 -19.99 4.47
N PHE A 83 -7.78 -18.99 5.08
CA PHE A 83 -7.30 -17.61 4.97
C PHE A 83 -6.15 -17.34 5.92
N GLU A 84 -5.17 -16.60 5.41
CA GLU A 84 -4.15 -15.96 6.24
C GLU A 84 -4.63 -14.57 6.66
N LEU A 85 -4.50 -14.27 7.95
CA LEU A 85 -4.82 -12.94 8.48
C LEU A 85 -3.57 -12.08 8.52
N GLY A 86 -3.73 -10.83 8.14
CA GLY A 86 -2.74 -9.79 8.32
C GLY A 86 -3.37 -8.57 8.97
N ILE A 87 -2.55 -7.72 9.55
CA ILE A 87 -2.95 -6.47 10.17
C ILE A 87 -2.33 -5.34 9.39
N LEU A 88 -3.14 -4.38 8.95
CA LEU A 88 -2.68 -3.13 8.39
C LEU A 88 -2.85 -2.04 9.44
N GLU A 89 -1.78 -1.34 9.77
CA GLU A 89 -1.76 -0.27 10.77
C GLU A 89 -1.66 1.09 10.08
N LEU A 90 -2.51 2.03 10.50
CA LEU A 90 -2.53 3.40 10.00
C LEU A 90 -1.75 4.32 10.93
N TYR A 91 -0.86 5.10 10.35
CA TYR A 91 -0.04 6.09 11.04
C TYR A 91 -0.18 7.46 10.40
N ALA A 92 -0.03 8.51 11.21
CA ALA A 92 0.01 9.89 10.75
C ALA A 92 1.12 10.69 11.41
N ILE A 93 1.60 11.72 10.70
CA ILE A 93 2.58 12.67 11.20
C ILE A 93 2.31 14.04 10.59
N GLU A 94 2.61 15.11 11.33
CA GLU A 94 2.55 16.45 10.79
C GLU A 94 3.68 16.72 9.78
N ALA A 95 3.36 17.40 8.68
CA ALA A 95 4.33 17.68 7.63
C ALA A 95 5.59 18.43 8.17
N ASN A 96 5.44 19.26 9.19
CA ASN A 96 6.56 19.97 9.80
C ASN A 96 7.53 19.03 10.51
N GLU A 97 7.04 18.00 11.17
CA GLU A 97 7.86 17.00 11.87
C GLU A 97 8.65 16.18 10.85
N LEU A 98 8.01 15.76 9.74
CA LEU A 98 8.71 15.08 8.65
C LEU A 98 9.89 15.88 8.10
N ARG A 99 9.74 17.20 7.96
CA ARG A 99 10.83 18.06 7.46
C ARG A 99 12.07 18.06 8.34
N GLN A 100 11.93 17.72 9.62
CA GLN A 100 13.03 17.69 10.59
C GLN A 100 13.79 16.35 10.58
N LEU A 101 13.30 15.35 9.85
CA LEU A 101 14.00 14.06 9.78
C LEU A 101 15.42 14.22 9.23
N PRO A 102 16.38 13.40 9.72
CA PRO A 102 17.75 13.42 9.23
C PRO A 102 17.83 13.26 7.72
N GLN A 103 18.61 14.08 7.06
CA GLN A 103 18.78 14.05 5.61
C GLN A 103 20.23 13.74 5.24
N ASN A 104 20.41 12.99 4.17
CA ASN A 104 21.69 12.79 3.52
C ASN A 104 21.82 13.77 2.35
N ASN A 105 22.74 14.72 2.46
CA ASN A 105 22.94 15.78 1.45
C ASN A 105 23.44 15.28 0.10
N GLN A 106 23.90 14.03 0.00
CA GLN A 106 24.31 13.40 -1.27
C GLN A 106 23.12 12.78 -2.01
N VAL A 107 21.96 12.67 -1.36
CA VAL A 107 20.74 12.10 -1.96
C VAL A 107 19.99 13.19 -2.73
N ILE A 108 19.77 12.92 -4.02
CA ILE A 108 18.96 13.76 -4.89
C ILE A 108 17.60 13.08 -5.09
N ILE A 109 16.51 13.78 -4.78
CA ILE A 109 15.15 13.29 -4.95
C ILE A 109 14.52 14.00 -6.13
N GLN A 110 13.96 13.23 -7.04
CA GLN A 110 13.36 13.74 -8.27
C GLN A 110 11.95 13.17 -8.48
N GLN A 111 11.11 13.94 -9.13
CA GLN A 111 9.85 13.46 -9.67
C GLN A 111 10.12 12.41 -10.77
N VAL A 112 9.33 11.35 -10.78
CA VAL A 112 9.39 10.38 -11.88
C VAL A 112 8.74 10.99 -13.13
N THR A 113 9.46 10.88 -14.24
CA THR A 113 9.12 11.41 -15.56
C THR A 113 9.39 10.34 -16.62
N LYS A 114 9.05 10.61 -17.88
CA LYS A 114 9.39 9.71 -18.99
C LYS A 114 10.91 9.45 -19.14
N GLN A 115 11.77 10.36 -18.65
CA GLN A 115 13.21 10.24 -18.75
C GLN A 115 13.82 9.27 -17.73
N ASN A 116 13.17 9.10 -16.56
CA ASN A 116 13.69 8.27 -15.46
C ASN A 116 12.74 7.17 -14.98
N ILE A 117 11.68 6.90 -15.73
CA ILE A 117 10.71 5.84 -15.40
C ILE A 117 11.37 4.44 -15.38
N ASP A 118 12.38 4.21 -16.22
CA ASP A 118 13.08 2.93 -16.24
C ASP A 118 13.90 2.70 -14.96
N ASP A 119 14.49 3.75 -14.39
CA ASP A 119 15.17 3.69 -13.09
C ASP A 119 14.18 3.42 -11.95
N TYR A 120 12.99 4.04 -12.01
CA TYR A 120 11.92 3.78 -11.05
C TYR A 120 11.46 2.31 -11.13
N VAL A 121 11.19 1.82 -12.34
CA VAL A 121 10.78 0.42 -12.58
C VAL A 121 11.85 -0.57 -12.16
N TYR A 122 13.14 -0.24 -12.33
CA TYR A 122 14.23 -1.07 -11.84
C TYR A 122 14.16 -1.29 -10.34
N ILE A 123 13.95 -0.23 -9.54
CA ILE A 123 13.79 -0.36 -8.08
C ILE A 123 12.45 -1.04 -7.72
N HIS A 124 11.37 -0.70 -8.42
CA HIS A 124 10.08 -1.35 -8.21
C HIS A 124 10.19 -2.87 -8.38
N ASN A 125 10.85 -3.34 -9.45
CA ASN A 125 11.07 -4.76 -9.70
C ASN A 125 11.88 -5.43 -8.60
N TYR A 126 12.87 -4.75 -8.01
CA TYR A 126 13.61 -5.29 -6.87
C TYR A 126 12.67 -5.66 -5.71
N PHE A 127 11.65 -4.85 -5.44
CA PHE A 127 10.65 -5.13 -4.40
C PHE A 127 9.53 -6.06 -4.86
N ALA A 128 9.22 -6.11 -6.14
CA ALA A 128 8.13 -6.93 -6.68
C ALA A 128 8.53 -8.40 -6.93
N LEU A 129 9.81 -8.67 -7.22
CA LEU A 129 10.32 -10.02 -7.51
C LEU A 129 10.01 -11.08 -6.44
N PRO A 130 10.07 -10.81 -5.13
CA PRO A 130 9.69 -11.77 -4.10
C PRO A 130 8.24 -12.28 -4.19
N PHE A 131 7.35 -11.51 -4.83
CA PHE A 131 5.96 -11.88 -5.07
C PHE A 131 5.75 -12.69 -6.36
N GLY A 132 6.81 -12.94 -7.12
CA GLY A 132 6.82 -13.74 -8.34
C GLY A 132 7.21 -12.95 -9.58
N GLU A 133 7.91 -13.62 -10.52
CA GLU A 133 8.40 -13.00 -11.76
C GLU A 133 7.27 -12.47 -12.66
N GLN A 134 6.16 -13.20 -12.74
CA GLN A 134 5.02 -12.79 -13.55
C GLN A 134 4.40 -11.52 -12.98
N TYR A 135 4.17 -11.48 -11.66
CA TYR A 135 3.67 -10.29 -10.97
C TYR A 135 4.59 -9.08 -11.21
N ALA A 136 5.90 -9.24 -11.05
CA ALA A 136 6.87 -8.16 -11.27
C ALA A 136 6.82 -7.62 -12.71
N LYS A 137 6.74 -8.51 -13.71
CA LYS A 137 6.65 -8.13 -15.14
C LYS A 137 5.35 -7.37 -15.45
N GLU A 138 4.22 -7.87 -14.98
CA GLU A 138 2.91 -7.25 -15.21
C GLU A 138 2.81 -5.88 -14.51
N SER A 139 3.27 -5.79 -13.27
CA SER A 139 3.31 -4.56 -12.50
C SER A 139 4.23 -3.50 -13.15
N ALA A 140 5.42 -3.90 -13.61
CA ALA A 140 6.34 -3.02 -14.33
C ALA A 140 5.73 -2.48 -15.64
N LYS A 141 5.05 -3.34 -16.39
CA LYS A 141 4.33 -2.95 -17.60
C LYS A 141 3.24 -1.93 -17.28
N GLN A 142 2.40 -2.22 -16.30
CA GLN A 142 1.32 -1.34 -15.87
C GLN A 142 1.84 0.05 -15.46
N ILE A 143 2.92 0.08 -14.66
CA ILE A 143 3.53 1.35 -14.24
C ILE A 143 3.94 2.17 -15.46
N LYS A 144 4.61 1.58 -16.44
CA LYS A 144 5.05 2.29 -17.66
C LYS A 144 3.89 2.81 -18.50
N GLU A 145 2.80 2.06 -18.57
CA GLU A 145 1.61 2.43 -19.35
C GLU A 145 0.77 3.51 -18.67
N CYS A 146 0.66 3.46 -17.33
CA CYS A 146 -0.32 4.26 -16.60
C CYS A 146 0.26 5.39 -15.71
N PHE A 147 1.60 5.49 -15.54
CA PHE A 147 2.18 6.38 -14.54
C PHE A 147 1.85 7.89 -14.67
N LEU A 148 1.36 8.32 -15.82
CA LEU A 148 0.89 9.69 -16.02
C LEU A 148 -0.61 9.87 -15.74
N SER A 149 -1.37 8.78 -15.61
CA SER A 149 -2.83 8.80 -15.54
C SER A 149 -3.41 8.08 -14.32
N ASP A 150 -2.60 7.34 -13.55
CA ASP A 150 -3.06 6.56 -12.40
C ASP A 150 -3.27 7.37 -11.11
N GLY A 151 -3.08 8.69 -11.17
CA GLY A 151 -3.31 9.59 -10.04
C GLY A 151 -2.24 9.56 -8.96
N LYS A 152 -1.18 8.76 -9.10
CA LYS A 152 -0.06 8.70 -8.16
C LYS A 152 1.03 9.70 -8.54
N ASN A 153 1.62 10.34 -7.53
CA ASN A 153 2.84 11.11 -7.68
C ASN A 153 4.03 10.24 -7.24
N ARG A 154 4.96 9.99 -8.14
CA ARG A 154 6.11 9.12 -7.87
C ARG A 154 7.38 9.91 -7.72
N LEU A 155 8.16 9.56 -6.70
CA LEU A 155 9.50 10.11 -6.50
C LEU A 155 10.53 8.99 -6.56
N ILE A 156 11.73 9.36 -7.02
CA ILE A 156 12.89 8.48 -7.05
C ILE A 156 14.08 9.21 -6.39
N ALA A 157 14.81 8.48 -5.57
CA ALA A 157 16.01 8.95 -4.90
C ALA A 157 17.26 8.38 -5.55
N TYR A 158 18.23 9.23 -5.80
CA TYR A 158 19.54 8.89 -6.35
C TYR A 158 20.65 9.18 -5.35
N LEU A 159 21.63 8.28 -5.31
CA LEU A 159 22.93 8.51 -4.68
C LEU A 159 24.00 8.59 -5.77
N GLY A 160 24.47 9.78 -6.08
CA GLY A 160 25.20 10.04 -7.32
C GLY A 160 24.30 9.79 -8.54
N LYS A 161 24.70 8.83 -9.39
CA LYS A 161 23.91 8.43 -10.57
C LYS A 161 23.10 7.13 -10.36
N LYS A 162 23.16 6.55 -9.17
CA LYS A 162 22.50 5.26 -8.89
C LYS A 162 21.12 5.49 -8.29
N PRO A 163 20.05 4.92 -8.86
CA PRO A 163 18.75 4.93 -8.21
C PRO A 163 18.79 4.01 -6.99
N VAL A 164 18.32 4.46 -5.84
CA VAL A 164 18.47 3.77 -4.54
C VAL A 164 17.20 3.65 -3.73
N GLY A 165 16.17 4.42 -4.06
CA GLY A 165 14.89 4.38 -3.36
C GLY A 165 13.76 5.03 -4.15
N ILE A 166 12.55 4.63 -3.84
CA ILE A 166 11.33 5.13 -4.48
C ILE A 166 10.24 5.37 -3.45
N VAL A 167 9.25 6.18 -3.81
CA VAL A 167 8.00 6.33 -3.07
C VAL A 167 6.88 6.73 -4.01
N ASP A 168 5.72 6.17 -3.81
CA ASP A 168 4.46 6.61 -4.39
C ASP A 168 3.73 7.51 -3.39
N LEU A 169 3.09 8.56 -3.90
CA LEU A 169 2.35 9.51 -3.11
C LEU A 169 0.93 9.66 -3.66
N ILE A 170 -0.04 9.59 -2.77
CA ILE A 170 -1.44 9.87 -3.07
C ILE A 170 -1.80 11.19 -2.40
N ILE A 171 -2.06 12.21 -3.21
CA ILE A 171 -2.30 13.57 -2.73
C ILE A 171 -3.78 13.89 -2.87
N THR A 172 -4.43 14.10 -1.72
CA THR A 172 -5.82 14.56 -1.66
C THR A 172 -5.91 16.05 -1.26
N SER A 173 -7.12 16.58 -1.14
CA SER A 173 -7.33 17.92 -0.57
C SER A 173 -6.91 18.01 0.89
N HIS A 174 -6.99 16.91 1.66
CA HIS A 174 -6.82 16.90 3.12
C HIS A 174 -5.54 16.25 3.61
N THR A 175 -5.03 15.25 2.90
CA THR A 175 -3.89 14.43 3.31
C THR A 175 -2.90 14.23 2.17
N LEU A 176 -1.68 13.85 2.52
CA LEU A 176 -0.73 13.21 1.63
C LEU A 176 -0.42 11.82 2.19
N GLU A 177 -0.66 10.79 1.41
CA GLU A 177 -0.36 9.41 1.79
C GLU A 177 0.96 8.96 1.16
N ILE A 178 1.82 8.35 1.99
CA ILE A 178 3.02 7.64 1.55
C ILE A 178 2.60 6.21 1.24
N ASP A 179 2.69 5.83 -0.03
CA ASP A 179 2.40 4.47 -0.52
C ASP A 179 3.67 3.87 -1.12
N GLY A 180 4.06 2.68 -0.68
CA GLY A 180 5.19 1.95 -1.26
C GLY A 180 6.57 2.60 -1.10
N LEU A 181 6.89 3.24 0.03
CA LEU A 181 8.24 3.72 0.31
C LEU A 181 9.23 2.55 0.41
N GLY A 182 10.20 2.53 -0.49
CA GLY A 182 11.25 1.52 -0.52
C GLY A 182 12.64 2.08 -0.71
N VAL A 183 13.61 1.58 0.07
CA VAL A 183 15.06 1.81 -0.11
C VAL A 183 15.73 0.46 -0.27
N MET A 184 16.49 0.27 -1.36
CA MET A 184 17.20 -0.98 -1.63
C MET A 184 18.11 -1.33 -0.45
N GLU A 185 18.14 -2.60 -0.06
CA GLU A 185 18.74 -3.08 1.20
C GLU A 185 20.19 -2.61 1.38
N GLN A 186 21.01 -2.72 0.34
CA GLN A 186 22.42 -2.32 0.39
C GLN A 186 22.65 -0.81 0.60
N TYR A 187 21.61 0.00 0.53
CA TYR A 187 21.66 1.45 0.75
C TYR A 187 20.91 1.89 2.03
N ARG A 188 20.32 0.96 2.77
CA ARG A 188 19.69 1.26 4.06
C ARG A 188 20.70 1.82 5.06
N HIS A 189 20.20 2.44 6.12
CA HIS A 189 20.99 3.06 7.20
C HIS A 189 21.87 4.26 6.77
N ASN A 190 21.62 4.81 5.57
CA ASN A 190 22.29 5.99 5.01
C ASN A 190 21.38 7.23 4.94
N ALA A 191 20.38 7.30 5.80
CA ALA A 191 19.38 8.37 5.86
C ALA A 191 18.61 8.62 4.53
N ILE A 192 18.56 7.65 3.61
CA ILE A 192 17.88 7.80 2.32
C ILE A 192 16.36 7.83 2.54
N GLY A 193 15.82 6.89 3.30
CA GLY A 193 14.38 6.84 3.60
C GLY A 193 13.89 8.10 4.33
N SER A 194 14.65 8.59 5.31
CA SER A 194 14.33 9.84 6.01
C SER A 194 14.49 11.07 5.12
N SER A 195 15.43 11.06 4.17
CA SER A 195 15.55 12.13 3.15
C SER A 195 14.31 12.18 2.25
N ILE A 196 13.83 11.01 1.79
CA ILE A 196 12.58 10.90 1.00
C ILE A 196 11.41 11.44 1.82
N GLN A 197 11.25 11.00 3.07
CA GLN A 197 10.16 11.44 3.95
C GLN A 197 10.24 12.94 4.25
N SER A 198 11.43 13.49 4.48
CA SER A 198 11.61 14.93 4.65
C SER A 198 11.20 15.72 3.40
N HIS A 199 11.52 15.20 2.21
CA HIS A 199 11.06 15.79 0.94
C HIS A 199 9.53 15.71 0.80
N VAL A 200 8.92 14.61 1.19
CA VAL A 200 7.46 14.45 1.25
C VAL A 200 6.83 15.49 2.19
N GLY A 201 7.42 15.74 3.35
CA GLY A 201 6.97 16.79 4.27
C GLY A 201 7.00 18.20 3.64
N LYS A 202 7.94 18.47 2.73
CA LYS A 202 7.96 19.74 1.97
C LYS A 202 6.80 19.80 0.97
N LEU A 203 6.51 18.70 0.28
CA LEU A 203 5.39 18.60 -0.68
C LEU A 203 4.03 18.66 0.00
N ALA A 204 3.89 18.07 1.18
CA ALA A 204 2.65 18.07 1.94
C ALA A 204 2.21 19.47 2.39
N LYS A 205 3.15 20.43 2.49
CA LYS A 205 2.91 21.82 2.99
C LYS A 205 2.39 21.77 4.43
N THR A 206 1.09 21.91 4.62
CA THR A 206 0.41 21.90 5.93
C THR A 206 -0.50 20.68 6.11
N LYS A 207 -0.59 19.81 5.12
CA LYS A 207 -1.41 18.61 5.21
C LYS A 207 -0.75 17.55 6.10
N PRO A 208 -1.51 16.85 6.95
CA PRO A 208 -0.98 15.68 7.62
C PRO A 208 -0.55 14.63 6.58
N VAL A 209 0.54 13.95 6.89
CA VAL A 209 1.05 12.83 6.10
C VAL A 209 0.65 11.53 6.78
N ILE A 210 0.07 10.63 6.02
CA ILE A 210 -0.37 9.32 6.50
C ILE A 210 0.38 8.21 5.77
N LEU A 211 0.45 7.06 6.39
CA LEU A 211 0.90 5.82 5.77
C LEU A 211 0.18 4.61 6.37
N VAL A 212 0.12 3.55 5.58
CA VAL A 212 -0.34 2.23 6.02
C VAL A 212 0.84 1.28 6.03
N ALA A 213 1.07 0.63 7.15
CA ALA A 213 2.15 -0.35 7.32
C ALA A 213 1.57 -1.74 7.62
N ASP A 214 2.30 -2.77 7.25
CA ASP A 214 2.03 -4.13 7.72
C ASP A 214 2.34 -4.21 9.22
N GLY A 215 1.37 -4.59 10.03
CA GLY A 215 1.51 -4.67 11.49
C GLY A 215 2.50 -5.75 11.95
N GLU A 216 2.86 -6.69 11.08
CA GLU A 216 3.87 -7.72 11.35
C GLU A 216 5.29 -7.26 10.95
N ASP A 217 5.42 -6.14 10.21
CA ASP A 217 6.71 -5.58 9.82
C ASP A 217 7.39 -4.85 10.99
N THR A 218 8.71 -4.93 11.03
CA THR A 218 9.57 -4.18 11.97
C THR A 218 9.57 -2.66 11.70
N ALA A 219 9.05 -2.22 10.58
CA ALA A 219 8.98 -0.82 10.18
C ALA A 219 8.17 0.07 11.15
N LYS A 220 7.21 -0.50 11.88
CA LYS A 220 6.42 0.23 12.89
C LYS A 220 7.25 0.94 13.94
N ASP A 221 8.29 0.26 14.46
CA ASP A 221 9.19 0.85 15.46
C ASP A 221 9.96 2.05 14.89
N MET A 222 10.30 2.00 13.60
CA MET A 222 10.93 3.12 12.90
C MET A 222 9.96 4.31 12.79
N TYR A 223 8.71 4.07 12.41
CA TYR A 223 7.71 5.13 12.29
C TYR A 223 7.44 5.81 13.63
N ILE A 224 7.25 5.05 14.70
CA ILE A 224 7.07 5.62 16.04
C ILE A 224 8.29 6.45 16.47
N LYS A 225 9.52 5.95 16.23
CA LYS A 225 10.76 6.70 16.52
C LYS A 225 10.89 7.98 15.68
N GLN A 226 10.31 8.01 14.50
CA GLN A 226 10.27 9.19 13.63
C GLN A 226 9.18 10.21 14.02
N GLY A 227 8.34 9.91 15.01
CA GLY A 227 7.29 10.81 15.50
C GLY A 227 5.90 10.53 14.91
N TYR A 228 5.72 9.45 14.17
CA TYR A 228 4.39 9.06 13.71
C TYR A 228 3.49 8.64 14.86
N THR A 229 2.25 9.05 14.81
CA THR A 229 1.17 8.66 15.72
C THR A 229 0.37 7.51 15.10
N TYR A 230 0.21 6.43 15.84
CA TYR A 230 -0.70 5.34 15.48
C TYR A 230 -2.15 5.81 15.57
N LEU A 231 -2.94 5.55 14.54
CA LEU A 231 -4.35 5.95 14.46
C LEU A 231 -5.33 4.78 14.55
N GLY A 232 -4.93 3.58 14.14
CA GLY A 232 -5.81 2.43 14.14
C GLY A 232 -5.33 1.32 13.22
N PHE A 233 -6.14 0.29 13.06
CA PHE A 233 -5.81 -0.88 12.27
C PHE A 233 -7.00 -1.42 11.48
N LYS A 234 -6.69 -2.25 10.48
CA LYS A 234 -7.63 -3.15 9.80
C LYS A 234 -7.10 -4.56 9.80
N ILE A 235 -7.97 -5.53 9.97
CA ILE A 235 -7.64 -6.95 9.79
C ILE A 235 -8.18 -7.37 8.43
N GLY A 236 -7.34 -8.02 7.66
CA GLY A 236 -7.72 -8.58 6.37
C GLY A 236 -6.70 -9.58 5.89
N ARG A 237 -6.93 -10.14 4.79
CA ARG A 237 -6.10 -10.79 3.77
C ARG A 237 -6.81 -11.90 2.99
N ALA A 238 -6.02 -12.39 2.03
CA ALA A 238 -6.41 -13.45 1.10
C ALA A 238 -5.92 -14.81 1.58
#